data_4ab6fde50f13f169dca0cb0bf898ed6d
#
_entry.id   4ab6fde50f13f169dca0cb0bf898ed6d
#
_cell.length_a   1.000
_cell.length_b   1.000
_cell.length_c   1.000
_cell.angle_alpha   90.00
_cell.angle_beta   90.00
_cell.angle_gamma   90.00
#
_symmetry.space_group_name_H-M   'P 1'
#
loop_
_entity.id
_entity.type
_entity.pdbx_description
1 polymer ?
#
loop_
_entity_poly.entity_id
_entity_poly.type
_entity_poly.pdbx_seq_one_letter_code
_entity_poly.pdbx_strand_id
1 'polypeptide(L)'
;MLKAIIVDDEKISRDILNDYIIKYCPDVTVLAQCDSVKTGLQAIEKHHPDIVFLDVEMPKGNGFDLLEQVKDIEFETIFVTAFDNYAIQALNYSAAYYILKPVSIDELVIAVDKIKAQKQKNAPGVHTKVLLENIKTKTIAQHKIVLPLQDGFEVVSLKDIVHCDAHDNFTDFHFVSGQKMMICRTLKFYEELLGESGFMRVHKSHLINLDHVMKYKRGKGGQLTMSNGAVIDVSPNKKDELMEQFEKGK
;
A
#
# COMPACT_ATOMS: atom_id res chain seq x y z
N MET A 1 -15.10 -5.70 -19.42
CA MET A 1 -13.90 -5.12 -20.04
C MET A 1 -13.51 -3.89 -19.26
N LEU A 2 -12.26 -3.78 -18.81
CA LEU A 2 -11.77 -2.64 -18.05
C LEU A 2 -11.25 -1.57 -19.01
N LYS A 3 -11.61 -0.32 -18.76
CA LYS A 3 -11.13 0.84 -19.52
C LYS A 3 -9.84 1.34 -18.87
N ALA A 4 -8.77 1.53 -19.63
CA ALA A 4 -7.52 2.04 -19.12
C ALA A 4 -7.03 3.27 -19.88
N ILE A 5 -6.23 4.10 -19.21
CA ILE A 5 -5.37 5.10 -19.84
C ILE A 5 -3.93 4.92 -19.37
N ILE A 6 -2.98 5.33 -20.18
CA ILE A 6 -1.55 5.35 -19.86
C ILE A 6 -1.10 6.80 -19.83
N VAL A 7 -0.42 7.21 -18.74
CA VAL A 7 0.13 8.55 -18.56
C VAL A 7 1.62 8.41 -18.21
N ASP A 8 2.48 8.79 -19.14
CA ASP A 8 3.94 8.66 -19.06
C ASP A 8 4.53 9.60 -20.12
N ASP A 9 5.55 10.39 -19.84
CA ASP A 9 6.11 11.32 -20.80
C ASP A 9 6.95 10.64 -21.89
N GLU A 10 7.50 9.46 -21.58
CA GLU A 10 8.31 8.69 -22.51
C GLU A 10 7.43 7.89 -23.49
N LYS A 11 7.45 8.28 -24.77
CA LYS A 11 6.66 7.59 -25.81
C LYS A 11 6.98 6.08 -25.88
N ILE A 12 8.25 5.71 -25.76
CA ILE A 12 8.69 4.30 -25.85
C ILE A 12 8.08 3.49 -24.71
N SER A 13 8.08 4.04 -23.48
CA SER A 13 7.48 3.40 -22.31
C SER A 13 5.98 3.17 -22.49
N ARG A 14 5.25 4.18 -23.01
CA ARG A 14 3.82 4.04 -23.33
C ARG A 14 3.56 2.95 -24.36
N ASP A 15 4.33 2.93 -25.46
CA ASP A 15 4.16 1.96 -26.55
C ASP A 15 4.40 0.53 -26.03
N ILE A 16 5.49 0.29 -25.28
CA ILE A 16 5.80 -1.02 -24.68
C ILE A 16 4.70 -1.48 -23.72
N LEU A 17 4.27 -0.60 -22.83
CA LEU A 17 3.22 -0.94 -21.86
C LEU A 17 1.90 -1.25 -22.57
N ASN A 18 1.54 -0.47 -23.58
CA ASN A 18 0.35 -0.72 -24.39
C ASN A 18 0.40 -2.09 -25.09
N ASP A 19 1.54 -2.44 -25.69
CA ASP A 19 1.72 -3.73 -26.34
C ASP A 19 1.61 -4.90 -25.34
N TYR A 20 2.15 -4.74 -24.14
CA TYR A 20 2.02 -5.75 -23.07
C TYR A 20 0.57 -5.88 -22.61
N ILE A 21 -0.15 -4.77 -22.44
CA ILE A 21 -1.58 -4.80 -22.06
C ILE A 21 -2.39 -5.52 -23.13
N ILE A 22 -2.22 -5.18 -24.41
CA ILE A 22 -2.94 -5.83 -25.52
C ILE A 22 -2.68 -7.33 -25.55
N LYS A 23 -1.42 -7.73 -25.33
CA LYS A 23 -1.00 -9.13 -25.49
C LYS A 23 -1.34 -9.99 -24.28
N TYR A 24 -1.23 -9.45 -23.05
CA TYR A 24 -1.28 -10.25 -21.82
C TYR A 24 -2.47 -9.92 -20.92
N CYS A 25 -3.19 -8.82 -21.19
CA CYS A 25 -4.37 -8.41 -20.41
C CYS A 25 -5.61 -8.22 -21.33
N PRO A 26 -6.14 -9.30 -21.93
CA PRO A 26 -7.17 -9.20 -22.99
C PRO A 26 -8.49 -8.57 -22.51
N ASP A 27 -8.72 -8.50 -21.20
CA ASP A 27 -9.90 -7.86 -20.59
C ASP A 27 -9.72 -6.33 -20.36
N VAL A 28 -8.59 -5.76 -20.77
CA VAL A 28 -8.28 -4.33 -20.64
C VAL A 28 -8.24 -3.67 -22.01
N THR A 29 -8.88 -2.50 -22.14
CA THR A 29 -8.83 -1.67 -23.35
C THR A 29 -8.18 -0.33 -23.01
N VAL A 30 -7.05 -0.02 -23.63
CA VAL A 30 -6.40 1.29 -23.51
C VAL A 30 -7.14 2.29 -24.41
N LEU A 31 -7.74 3.31 -23.80
CA LEU A 31 -8.54 4.33 -24.49
C LEU A 31 -7.73 5.57 -24.87
N ALA A 32 -6.66 5.85 -24.15
CA ALA A 32 -5.77 6.97 -24.43
C ALA A 32 -4.35 6.71 -23.90
N GLN A 33 -3.36 7.29 -24.59
CA GLN A 33 -1.98 7.42 -24.14
C GLN A 33 -1.69 8.91 -24.02
N CYS A 34 -1.22 9.33 -22.84
CA CYS A 34 -1.03 10.72 -22.45
C CYS A 34 0.45 10.94 -22.10
N ASP A 35 0.99 12.09 -22.44
CA ASP A 35 2.40 12.45 -22.28
C ASP A 35 2.65 13.45 -21.15
N SER A 36 1.61 13.81 -20.40
CA SER A 36 1.71 14.85 -19.38
C SER A 36 0.51 14.82 -18.41
N VAL A 37 0.66 15.45 -17.25
CA VAL A 37 -0.43 15.69 -16.29
C VAL A 37 -1.65 16.30 -16.98
N LYS A 38 -1.46 17.31 -17.82
CA LYS A 38 -2.55 18.01 -18.52
C LYS A 38 -3.36 17.08 -19.43
N THR A 39 -2.66 16.30 -20.28
CA THR A 39 -3.32 15.36 -21.21
C THR A 39 -3.94 14.20 -20.46
N GLY A 40 -3.33 13.74 -19.37
CA GLY A 40 -3.86 12.73 -18.47
C GLY A 40 -5.18 13.15 -17.82
N LEU A 41 -5.26 14.36 -17.27
CA LEU A 41 -6.48 14.90 -16.68
C LEU A 41 -7.63 14.97 -17.68
N GLN A 42 -7.36 15.46 -18.90
CA GLN A 42 -8.35 15.51 -19.97
C GLN A 42 -8.85 14.13 -20.37
N ALA A 43 -7.94 13.15 -20.40
CA ALA A 43 -8.30 11.78 -20.73
C ALA A 43 -9.14 11.10 -19.64
N ILE A 44 -8.81 11.34 -18.35
CA ILE A 44 -9.61 10.85 -17.21
C ILE A 44 -11.03 11.39 -17.29
N GLU A 45 -11.17 12.72 -17.45
CA GLU A 45 -12.48 13.39 -17.52
C GLU A 45 -13.31 12.89 -18.72
N LYS A 46 -12.66 12.66 -19.86
CA LYS A 46 -13.34 12.24 -21.09
C LYS A 46 -13.75 10.77 -21.08
N HIS A 47 -12.90 9.89 -20.57
CA HIS A 47 -13.03 8.46 -20.78
C HIS A 47 -13.58 7.70 -19.57
N HIS A 48 -13.55 8.31 -18.36
CA HIS A 48 -13.91 7.67 -17.09
C HIS A 48 -13.29 6.25 -17.00
N PRO A 49 -11.93 6.16 -16.90
CA PRO A 49 -11.24 4.89 -16.90
C PRO A 49 -11.52 4.11 -15.62
N ASP A 50 -11.28 2.80 -15.66
CA ASP A 50 -11.24 1.94 -14.49
C ASP A 50 -9.82 1.85 -13.91
N ILE A 51 -8.82 2.00 -14.81
CA ILE A 51 -7.39 1.91 -14.49
C ILE A 51 -6.65 3.09 -15.10
N VAL A 52 -5.78 3.70 -14.30
CA VAL A 52 -4.79 4.67 -14.78
C VAL A 52 -3.39 4.09 -14.54
N PHE A 53 -2.69 3.74 -15.62
CA PHE A 53 -1.26 3.46 -15.56
C PHE A 53 -0.52 4.79 -15.54
N LEU A 54 0.25 5.05 -14.49
CA LEU A 54 0.76 6.38 -14.20
C LEU A 54 2.25 6.35 -13.87
N ASP A 55 3.05 7.08 -14.63
CA ASP A 55 4.41 7.37 -14.20
C ASP A 55 4.41 8.42 -13.08
N VAL A 56 5.30 8.24 -12.12
CA VAL A 56 5.52 9.20 -11.03
C VAL A 56 6.32 10.39 -11.52
N GLU A 57 7.40 10.17 -12.27
CA GLU A 57 8.29 11.23 -12.73
C GLU A 57 7.93 11.67 -14.15
N MET A 58 7.37 12.87 -14.26
CA MET A 58 7.09 13.49 -15.55
C MET A 58 7.57 14.96 -15.55
N PRO A 59 8.10 15.48 -16.66
CA PRO A 59 8.45 16.90 -16.80
C PRO A 59 7.22 17.81 -16.53
N LYS A 60 7.41 18.85 -15.74
CA LYS A 60 6.36 19.86 -15.43
C LYS A 60 5.16 19.35 -14.61
N GLY A 61 5.40 18.42 -13.74
CA GLY A 61 4.42 17.87 -12.80
C GLY A 61 4.58 16.35 -12.67
N ASN A 62 4.40 15.84 -11.48
CA ASN A 62 4.53 14.41 -11.20
C ASN A 62 3.17 13.69 -11.23
N GLY A 63 3.18 12.37 -11.16
CA GLY A 63 1.95 11.57 -11.16
C GLY A 63 1.03 11.86 -9.97
N PHE A 64 1.57 12.26 -8.82
CA PHE A 64 0.75 12.65 -7.65
C PHE A 64 0.05 13.98 -7.89
N ASP A 65 0.70 14.95 -8.57
CA ASP A 65 0.08 16.22 -8.97
C ASP A 65 -1.14 15.99 -9.88
N LEU A 66 -1.10 14.96 -10.71
CA LEU A 66 -2.25 14.55 -11.52
C LEU A 66 -3.40 14.08 -10.62
N LEU A 67 -3.12 13.15 -9.71
CA LEU A 67 -4.14 12.57 -8.84
C LEU A 67 -4.76 13.61 -7.90
N GLU A 68 -3.98 14.59 -7.42
CA GLU A 68 -4.49 15.68 -6.57
C GLU A 68 -5.46 16.62 -7.27
N GLN A 69 -5.35 16.76 -8.60
CA GLN A 69 -6.21 17.60 -9.40
C GLN A 69 -7.50 16.90 -9.86
N VAL A 70 -7.58 15.56 -9.74
CA VAL A 70 -8.81 14.83 -10.06
C VAL A 70 -9.84 15.04 -8.96
N LYS A 71 -11.05 15.52 -9.31
CA LYS A 71 -12.12 15.81 -8.36
C LYS A 71 -12.72 14.56 -7.76
N ASP A 72 -13.05 13.58 -8.62
CA ASP A 72 -13.72 12.34 -8.25
C ASP A 72 -12.91 11.15 -8.75
N ILE A 73 -12.23 10.47 -7.82
CA ILE A 73 -11.44 9.30 -8.15
C ILE A 73 -12.33 8.06 -8.10
N GLU A 74 -12.65 7.55 -9.28
CA GLU A 74 -13.44 6.32 -9.47
C GLU A 74 -12.64 5.24 -10.21
N PHE A 75 -11.31 5.34 -10.21
CA PHE A 75 -10.37 4.44 -10.85
C PHE A 75 -9.27 4.00 -9.89
N GLU A 76 -8.69 2.86 -10.15
CA GLU A 76 -7.47 2.42 -9.49
C GLU A 76 -6.24 2.86 -10.28
N THR A 77 -5.19 3.23 -9.56
CA THR A 77 -3.90 3.62 -10.16
C THR A 77 -2.91 2.47 -10.08
N ILE A 78 -2.29 2.14 -11.22
CA ILE A 78 -1.09 1.31 -11.29
C ILE A 78 0.08 2.24 -11.61
N PHE A 79 0.98 2.42 -10.65
CA PHE A 79 2.20 3.19 -10.90
C PHE A 79 3.19 2.37 -11.69
N VAL A 80 3.74 2.96 -12.76
CA VAL A 80 4.74 2.33 -13.63
C VAL A 80 5.90 3.30 -13.78
N THR A 81 6.95 3.14 -12.98
CA THR A 81 8.01 4.15 -12.86
C THR A 81 9.39 3.55 -12.61
N ALA A 82 10.43 4.29 -12.93
CA ALA A 82 11.81 3.95 -12.54
C ALA A 82 12.16 4.38 -11.09
N PHE A 83 11.26 5.08 -10.43
CA PHE A 83 11.49 5.70 -9.13
C PHE A 83 11.41 4.68 -7.99
N ASP A 84 12.50 4.56 -7.19
CA ASP A 84 12.68 3.52 -6.15
C ASP A 84 12.64 4.08 -4.72
N ASN A 85 12.20 5.34 -4.48
CA ASN A 85 12.32 5.97 -3.16
C ASN A 85 10.99 6.39 -2.52
N TYR A 86 11.00 6.72 -1.24
CA TYR A 86 10.02 7.26 -0.25
C TYR A 86 8.52 7.29 -0.61
N ALA A 87 8.15 7.54 -1.86
CA ALA A 87 6.77 7.43 -2.34
C ALA A 87 6.25 5.98 -2.28
N ILE A 88 7.14 4.99 -2.34
CA ILE A 88 6.84 3.57 -2.20
C ILE A 88 6.18 3.26 -0.86
N GLN A 89 6.53 3.94 0.23
CA GLN A 89 5.92 3.69 1.54
C GLN A 89 4.44 4.10 1.56
N ALA A 90 4.11 5.29 1.07
CA ALA A 90 2.72 5.73 0.97
C ALA A 90 1.92 4.83 -0.01
N LEU A 91 2.57 4.36 -1.08
CA LEU A 91 2.03 3.39 -2.03
C LEU A 91 1.79 2.02 -1.37
N ASN A 92 2.72 1.55 -0.55
CA ASN A 92 2.60 0.27 0.14
C ASN A 92 1.43 0.25 1.13
N TYR A 93 1.19 1.34 1.89
CA TYR A 93 0.07 1.40 2.85
C TYR A 93 -1.30 1.39 2.18
N SER A 94 -1.41 2.02 1.03
CA SER A 94 -2.66 1.99 0.27
C SER A 94 -2.88 0.67 -0.47
N ALA A 95 -1.90 -0.25 -0.45
CA ALA A 95 -1.84 -1.41 -1.34
C ALA A 95 -2.05 -1.03 -2.82
N ALA A 96 -1.66 0.21 -3.18
CA ALA A 96 -1.67 0.67 -4.56
C ALA A 96 -0.76 -0.23 -5.40
N TYR A 97 -1.10 -0.39 -6.66
CA TYR A 97 -0.35 -1.24 -7.55
C TYR A 97 0.86 -0.49 -8.08
N TYR A 98 2.02 -1.12 -7.99
CA TYR A 98 3.29 -0.53 -8.37
C TYR A 98 4.10 -1.51 -9.21
N ILE A 99 4.64 -1.04 -10.31
CA ILE A 99 5.48 -1.81 -11.23
C ILE A 99 6.74 -0.97 -11.51
N LEU A 100 7.90 -1.55 -11.20
CA LEU A 100 9.18 -0.93 -11.55
C LEU A 100 9.48 -1.07 -13.03
N LYS A 101 9.98 -0.01 -13.65
CA LYS A 101 10.60 -0.09 -14.98
C LYS A 101 11.98 -0.79 -14.86
N PRO A 102 12.31 -1.77 -15.72
CA PRO A 102 11.53 -2.25 -16.86
C PRO A 102 10.32 -3.09 -16.44
N VAL A 103 9.18 -2.87 -17.11
CA VAL A 103 7.90 -3.50 -16.76
C VAL A 103 7.99 -5.02 -16.82
N SER A 104 7.71 -5.67 -15.69
CA SER A 104 7.53 -7.11 -15.59
C SER A 104 6.12 -7.50 -16.05
N ILE A 105 6.03 -8.44 -16.99
CA ILE A 105 4.75 -8.95 -17.50
C ILE A 105 3.94 -9.62 -16.38
N ASP A 106 4.61 -10.39 -15.52
CA ASP A 106 3.95 -11.10 -14.43
C ASP A 106 3.35 -10.11 -13.41
N GLU A 107 4.09 -9.04 -13.05
CA GLU A 107 3.59 -7.99 -12.16
C GLU A 107 2.42 -7.24 -12.77
N LEU A 108 2.48 -6.94 -14.07
CA LEU A 108 1.39 -6.28 -14.79
C LEU A 108 0.10 -7.12 -14.75
N VAL A 109 0.19 -8.40 -15.09
CA VAL A 109 -0.96 -9.32 -15.07
C VAL A 109 -1.54 -9.44 -13.66
N ILE A 110 -0.68 -9.63 -12.65
CA ILE A 110 -1.10 -9.72 -11.24
C ILE A 110 -1.83 -8.45 -10.78
N ALA A 111 -1.31 -7.27 -11.14
CA ALA A 111 -1.92 -5.98 -10.77
C ALA A 111 -3.31 -5.82 -11.41
N VAL A 112 -3.41 -6.11 -12.71
CA VAL A 112 -4.68 -6.02 -13.45
C VAL A 112 -5.72 -7.02 -12.91
N ASP A 113 -5.33 -8.26 -12.63
CA ASP A 113 -6.25 -9.29 -12.11
C ASP A 113 -6.77 -8.92 -10.72
N LYS A 114 -5.94 -8.32 -9.87
CA LYS A 114 -6.37 -7.80 -8.56
C LYS A 114 -7.41 -6.69 -8.70
N ILE A 115 -7.20 -5.72 -9.60
CA ILE A 115 -8.16 -4.64 -9.85
C ILE A 115 -9.48 -5.21 -10.40
N LYS A 116 -9.39 -6.17 -11.32
CA LYS A 116 -10.56 -6.85 -11.87
C LYS A 116 -11.39 -7.53 -10.79
N ALA A 117 -10.75 -8.24 -9.86
CA ALA A 117 -11.42 -8.88 -8.73
C ALA A 117 -12.07 -7.86 -7.78
N GLN A 118 -11.45 -6.70 -7.58
CA GLN A 118 -11.99 -5.62 -6.74
C GLN A 118 -13.17 -4.89 -7.38
N LYS A 119 -13.13 -4.65 -8.69
CA LYS A 119 -14.25 -4.02 -9.40
C LYS A 119 -15.55 -4.79 -9.21
N GLN A 120 -15.48 -6.11 -9.10
CA GLN A 120 -16.65 -6.96 -8.83
C GLN A 120 -17.24 -6.71 -7.42
N LYS A 121 -16.49 -6.10 -6.51
CA LYS A 121 -16.90 -5.80 -5.13
C LYS A 121 -17.41 -4.35 -4.93
N ASN A 122 -17.67 -3.60 -6.02
CA ASN A 122 -18.22 -2.24 -6.03
C ASN A 122 -17.44 -1.17 -5.19
N ALA A 123 -16.12 -1.21 -5.22
CA ALA A 123 -15.29 -0.25 -4.51
C ALA A 123 -14.21 0.41 -5.39
N PRO A 124 -14.60 1.21 -6.41
CA PRO A 124 -13.63 1.82 -7.32
C PRO A 124 -12.79 2.90 -6.62
N GLY A 125 -11.49 2.92 -6.92
CA GLY A 125 -10.56 3.98 -6.53
C GLY A 125 -10.22 4.04 -5.04
N VAL A 126 -10.55 3.03 -4.24
CA VAL A 126 -10.32 3.07 -2.79
C VAL A 126 -8.84 3.15 -2.45
N HIS A 127 -8.02 2.38 -3.15
CA HIS A 127 -6.57 2.38 -2.93
C HIS A 127 -5.95 3.71 -3.34
N THR A 128 -6.38 4.27 -4.46
CA THR A 128 -5.93 5.58 -4.94
C THR A 128 -6.34 6.69 -3.98
N LYS A 129 -7.56 6.64 -3.42
CA LYS A 129 -8.03 7.61 -2.40
C LYS A 129 -7.21 7.54 -1.11
N VAL A 130 -6.99 6.34 -0.58
CA VAL A 130 -6.18 6.13 0.64
C VAL A 130 -4.75 6.60 0.42
N LEU A 131 -4.17 6.33 -0.75
CA LEU A 131 -2.85 6.83 -1.11
C LEU A 131 -2.79 8.37 -1.03
N LEU A 132 -3.73 9.07 -1.64
CA LEU A 132 -3.74 10.53 -1.62
C LEU A 132 -3.94 11.10 -0.21
N GLU A 133 -4.76 10.46 0.61
CA GLU A 133 -4.90 10.84 2.02
C GLU A 133 -3.56 10.67 2.76
N ASN A 134 -2.86 9.55 2.55
CA ASN A 134 -1.56 9.30 3.18
C ASN A 134 -0.49 10.29 2.75
N ILE A 135 -0.42 10.64 1.45
CA ILE A 135 0.55 11.63 0.93
C ILE A 135 0.30 13.01 1.54
N LYS A 136 -0.95 13.42 1.71
CA LYS A 136 -1.32 14.71 2.32
C LYS A 136 -1.05 14.77 3.83
N THR A 137 -0.94 13.62 4.47
CA THR A 137 -0.78 13.49 5.92
C THR A 137 0.69 13.46 6.29
N LYS A 138 1.17 14.48 7.01
CA LYS A 138 2.58 14.62 7.41
C LYS A 138 3.03 13.63 8.48
N THR A 139 2.10 13.05 9.23
CA THR A 139 2.39 12.17 10.38
C THR A 139 2.11 10.73 10.01
N ILE A 140 3.14 9.90 9.96
CA ILE A 140 3.06 8.47 9.60
C ILE A 140 2.02 7.71 10.45
N ALA A 141 1.93 8.00 11.74
CA ALA A 141 0.93 7.38 12.63
C ALA A 141 -0.53 7.61 12.20
N GLN A 142 -0.81 8.65 11.41
CA GLN A 142 -2.13 8.95 10.87
C GLN A 142 -2.37 8.33 9.49
N HIS A 143 -1.38 7.66 8.92
CA HIS A 143 -1.55 6.94 7.66
C HIS A 143 -2.56 5.82 7.81
N LYS A 144 -3.22 5.50 6.71
CA LYS A 144 -4.22 4.44 6.62
C LYS A 144 -3.69 3.29 5.79
N ILE A 145 -4.14 2.08 6.11
CA ILE A 145 -3.88 0.87 5.33
C ILE A 145 -5.20 0.24 4.90
N VAL A 146 -5.21 -0.35 3.70
CA VAL A 146 -6.33 -1.14 3.21
C VAL A 146 -6.09 -2.60 3.53
N LEU A 147 -6.94 -3.18 4.38
CA LEU A 147 -6.91 -4.60 4.74
C LEU A 147 -7.94 -5.37 3.92
N PRO A 148 -7.52 -6.35 3.08
CA PRO A 148 -8.44 -7.12 2.26
C PRO A 148 -9.22 -8.13 3.12
N LEU A 149 -10.55 -8.15 2.98
CA LEU A 149 -11.45 -9.11 3.59
C LEU A 149 -12.03 -10.05 2.54
N GLN A 150 -12.69 -11.15 2.98
CA GLN A 150 -13.37 -12.06 2.05
C GLN A 150 -14.44 -11.34 1.24
N ASP A 151 -15.22 -10.46 1.89
CA ASP A 151 -16.37 -9.77 1.29
C ASP A 151 -16.06 -8.33 0.88
N GLY A 152 -14.77 -7.92 0.87
CA GLY A 152 -14.43 -6.53 0.56
C GLY A 152 -13.07 -6.13 1.09
N PHE A 153 -13.03 -5.00 1.77
CA PHE A 153 -11.85 -4.46 2.43
C PHE A 153 -12.26 -3.58 3.62
N GLU A 154 -11.32 -3.33 4.52
CA GLU A 154 -11.48 -2.33 5.57
C GLU A 154 -10.30 -1.35 5.52
N VAL A 155 -10.60 -0.05 5.66
CA VAL A 155 -9.59 1.02 5.73
C VAL A 155 -9.37 1.35 7.19
N VAL A 156 -8.17 1.10 7.70
CA VAL A 156 -7.82 1.31 9.10
C VAL A 156 -6.65 2.27 9.24
N SER A 157 -6.63 3.08 10.32
CA SER A 157 -5.48 3.93 10.63
C SER A 157 -4.38 3.11 11.31
N LEU A 158 -3.12 3.37 10.98
CA LEU A 158 -1.98 2.67 11.59
C LEU A 158 -1.95 2.85 13.11
N LYS A 159 -2.34 4.03 13.60
CA LYS A 159 -2.43 4.33 15.04
C LYS A 159 -3.45 3.48 15.79
N ASP A 160 -4.42 2.87 15.09
CA ASP A 160 -5.45 2.05 15.72
C ASP A 160 -5.02 0.58 15.83
N ILE A 161 -3.89 0.20 15.18
CA ILE A 161 -3.32 -1.14 15.22
C ILE A 161 -2.33 -1.24 16.39
N VAL A 162 -2.61 -2.12 17.35
CA VAL A 162 -1.76 -2.32 18.54
C VAL A 162 -0.64 -3.33 18.26
N HIS A 163 -0.99 -4.48 17.72
CA HIS A 163 -0.05 -5.52 17.32
C HIS A 163 -0.68 -6.48 16.32
N CYS A 164 0.17 -7.29 15.68
CA CYS A 164 -0.25 -8.32 14.76
C CYS A 164 0.40 -9.66 15.16
N ASP A 165 -0.37 -10.74 15.06
CA ASP A 165 0.06 -12.09 15.37
C ASP A 165 0.08 -12.97 14.11
N ALA A 166 1.10 -13.82 13.98
CA ALA A 166 1.15 -14.83 12.94
C ALA A 166 0.22 -15.99 13.27
N HIS A 167 -0.60 -16.39 12.30
CA HIS A 167 -1.45 -17.56 12.38
C HIS A 167 -1.35 -18.32 11.04
N ASP A 168 -0.40 -19.24 10.90
CA ASP A 168 -0.06 -19.93 9.66
C ASP A 168 0.19 -18.94 8.50
N ASN A 169 -0.66 -18.99 7.47
CA ASN A 169 -0.62 -18.08 6.31
C ASN A 169 -1.46 -16.81 6.50
N PHE A 170 -1.98 -16.58 7.72
CA PHE A 170 -2.80 -15.44 8.07
C PHE A 170 -2.07 -14.56 9.07
N THR A 171 -2.54 -13.32 9.16
CA THR A 171 -2.14 -12.36 10.20
C THR A 171 -3.37 -11.87 10.92
N ASP A 172 -3.35 -11.99 12.25
CA ASP A 172 -4.36 -11.45 13.15
C ASP A 172 -3.98 -10.04 13.57
N PHE A 173 -4.75 -9.05 13.17
CA PHE A 173 -4.63 -7.66 13.60
C PHE A 173 -5.42 -7.43 14.88
N HIS A 174 -4.79 -6.80 15.87
CA HIS A 174 -5.42 -6.42 17.13
C HIS A 174 -5.48 -4.90 17.24
N PHE A 175 -6.68 -4.37 17.44
CA PHE A 175 -6.94 -2.94 17.43
C PHE A 175 -7.14 -2.37 18.84
N VAL A 176 -6.97 -1.04 18.96
CA VAL A 176 -7.25 -0.28 20.20
C VAL A 176 -8.69 -0.49 20.67
N SER A 177 -9.62 -0.63 19.73
CA SER A 177 -11.04 -0.90 20.02
C SER A 177 -11.31 -2.25 20.71
N GLY A 178 -10.30 -3.14 20.76
CA GLY A 178 -10.46 -4.53 21.16
C GLY A 178 -10.93 -5.46 20.03
N GLN A 179 -11.24 -4.91 18.87
CA GLN A 179 -11.54 -5.70 17.67
C GLN A 179 -10.33 -6.51 17.25
N LYS A 180 -10.57 -7.68 16.65
CA LYS A 180 -9.58 -8.53 16.03
C LYS A 180 -9.99 -8.81 14.58
N MET A 181 -9.03 -8.79 13.67
CA MET A 181 -9.27 -9.02 12.25
C MET A 181 -8.23 -9.98 11.69
N MET A 182 -8.68 -11.08 11.08
CA MET A 182 -7.81 -12.06 10.44
C MET A 182 -7.71 -11.77 8.95
N ILE A 183 -6.47 -11.60 8.46
CA ILE A 183 -6.18 -11.28 7.06
C ILE A 183 -5.37 -12.40 6.44
N CYS A 184 -5.76 -12.84 5.22
CA CYS A 184 -5.08 -13.89 4.46
C CYS A 184 -3.79 -13.36 3.81
N ARG A 185 -2.81 -13.04 4.66
CA ARG A 185 -1.44 -12.62 4.31
C ARG A 185 -0.53 -12.98 5.47
N THR A 186 0.74 -13.28 5.17
CA THR A 186 1.72 -13.64 6.19
C THR A 186 2.15 -12.43 7.02
N LEU A 187 2.56 -12.66 8.26
CA LEU A 187 3.12 -11.61 9.12
C LEU A 187 4.41 -11.00 8.53
N LYS A 188 5.18 -11.75 7.75
CA LYS A 188 6.36 -11.24 7.04
C LYS A 188 5.99 -10.16 6.04
N PHE A 189 4.91 -10.33 5.28
CA PHE A 189 4.40 -9.31 4.37
C PHE A 189 4.12 -8.00 5.11
N TYR A 190 3.49 -8.06 6.30
CA TYR A 190 3.19 -6.86 7.09
C TYR A 190 4.41 -6.29 7.81
N GLU A 191 5.42 -7.11 8.17
CA GLU A 191 6.72 -6.63 8.65
C GLU A 191 7.42 -5.75 7.60
N GLU A 192 7.46 -6.22 6.35
CA GLU A 192 8.02 -5.45 5.22
C GLU A 192 7.22 -4.17 4.94
N LEU A 193 5.89 -4.26 5.03
CA LEU A 193 4.97 -3.15 4.76
C LEU A 193 5.00 -2.07 5.86
N LEU A 194 5.04 -2.45 7.12
CA LEU A 194 4.82 -1.55 8.27
C LEU A 194 6.10 -1.19 9.03
N GLY A 195 7.24 -1.83 8.73
CA GLY A 195 8.48 -1.69 9.51
C GLY A 195 8.96 -0.26 9.66
N GLU A 196 8.83 0.55 8.61
CA GLU A 196 9.24 1.97 8.64
C GLU A 196 8.17 2.90 9.27
N SER A 197 7.03 2.35 9.69
CA SER A 197 5.91 3.09 10.29
C SER A 197 5.77 2.92 11.78
N GLY A 198 6.87 2.62 12.45
CA GLY A 198 6.85 2.42 13.89
C GLY A 198 6.42 1.02 14.32
N PHE A 199 6.35 0.07 13.38
CA PHE A 199 6.13 -1.34 13.71
C PHE A 199 7.44 -2.10 13.76
N MET A 200 7.56 -3.02 14.72
CA MET A 200 8.74 -3.83 14.90
C MET A 200 8.40 -5.30 15.12
N ARG A 201 9.06 -6.20 14.41
CA ARG A 201 8.96 -7.63 14.65
C ARG A 201 9.79 -8.03 15.85
N VAL A 202 9.15 -8.30 16.97
CA VAL A 202 9.81 -8.66 18.24
C VAL A 202 9.91 -10.17 18.48
N HIS A 203 9.12 -10.95 17.74
CA HIS A 203 9.11 -12.41 17.80
C HIS A 203 8.77 -13.01 16.43
N LYS A 204 9.08 -14.30 16.20
CA LYS A 204 8.69 -14.98 14.95
C LYS A 204 7.19 -14.89 14.65
N SER A 205 6.36 -14.72 15.67
CA SER A 205 4.90 -14.64 15.59
C SER A 205 4.31 -13.30 16.00
N HIS A 206 5.11 -12.28 16.35
CA HIS A 206 4.58 -11.00 16.82
C HIS A 206 5.26 -9.80 16.14
N LEU A 207 4.43 -8.93 15.56
CA LEU A 207 4.77 -7.61 15.04
C LEU A 207 4.01 -6.58 15.89
N ILE A 208 4.69 -5.65 16.53
CA ILE A 208 4.09 -4.68 17.45
C ILE A 208 4.17 -3.26 16.88
N ASN A 209 3.22 -2.43 17.24
CA ASN A 209 3.31 -0.99 17.08
C ASN A 209 4.02 -0.41 18.31
N LEU A 210 5.16 0.24 18.12
CA LEU A 210 6.00 0.78 19.19
C LEU A 210 5.28 1.87 19.99
N ASP A 211 4.37 2.64 19.39
CA ASP A 211 3.58 3.68 20.05
C ASP A 211 2.59 3.09 21.10
N HIS A 212 2.28 1.81 20.98
CA HIS A 212 1.39 1.10 21.89
C HIS A 212 2.07 0.31 23.00
N VAL A 213 3.40 0.42 23.14
CA VAL A 213 4.14 -0.22 24.21
C VAL A 213 3.99 0.57 25.51
N MET A 214 3.35 -0.03 26.51
CA MET A 214 3.12 0.58 27.83
C MET A 214 4.21 0.23 28.85
N LYS A 215 4.77 -1.00 28.76
CA LYS A 215 5.73 -1.49 29.75
C LYS A 215 6.63 -2.54 29.13
N TYR A 216 7.90 -2.51 29.52
CA TYR A 216 8.87 -3.57 29.27
C TYR A 216 9.33 -4.20 30.60
N LYS A 217 9.21 -5.52 30.70
CA LYS A 217 9.73 -6.30 31.84
C LYS A 217 10.98 -7.03 31.39
N ARG A 218 12.08 -6.80 32.11
CA ARG A 218 13.36 -7.45 31.82
C ARG A 218 13.28 -8.98 32.01
N GLY A 219 13.96 -9.72 31.12
CA GLY A 219 14.05 -11.18 31.14
C GLY A 219 15.10 -11.65 30.12
N LYS A 220 15.13 -12.94 29.79
CA LYS A 220 16.07 -13.50 28.79
C LYS A 220 15.88 -12.82 27.40
N GLY A 221 14.64 -12.61 26.95
CA GLY A 221 14.25 -11.74 25.82
C GLY A 221 13.48 -10.52 26.34
N GLY A 222 12.72 -10.67 27.38
CA GLY A 222 11.85 -9.71 27.98
C GLY A 222 10.39 -9.88 27.55
N GLN A 223 9.50 -9.13 28.22
CA GLN A 223 8.07 -9.09 27.92
C GLN A 223 7.61 -7.65 27.77
N LEU A 224 6.76 -7.42 26.78
CA LEU A 224 6.07 -6.15 26.56
C LEU A 224 4.63 -6.25 27.00
N THR A 225 4.13 -5.21 27.64
CA THR A 225 2.69 -5.01 27.87
C THR A 225 2.23 -3.93 26.89
N MET A 226 1.24 -4.28 26.08
CA MET A 226 0.67 -3.38 25.07
C MET A 226 -0.51 -2.58 25.65
N SER A 227 -0.91 -1.50 24.97
CA SER A 227 -2.01 -0.62 25.40
C SER A 227 -3.37 -1.31 25.54
N ASN A 228 -3.60 -2.40 24.80
CA ASN A 228 -4.78 -3.25 24.93
C ASN A 228 -4.68 -4.33 26.02
N GLY A 229 -3.59 -4.30 26.83
CA GLY A 229 -3.33 -5.27 27.89
C GLY A 229 -2.67 -6.57 27.45
N ALA A 230 -2.42 -6.78 26.16
CA ALA A 230 -1.72 -7.96 25.68
C ALA A 230 -0.28 -8.00 26.23
N VAL A 231 0.19 -9.21 26.59
CA VAL A 231 1.57 -9.46 27.01
C VAL A 231 2.28 -10.24 25.91
N ILE A 232 3.33 -9.66 25.36
CA ILE A 232 4.06 -10.19 24.19
C ILE A 232 5.50 -10.50 24.60
N ASP A 233 5.95 -11.73 24.33
CA ASP A 233 7.33 -12.14 24.54
C ASP A 233 8.24 -11.61 23.44
N VAL A 234 9.41 -11.09 23.84
CA VAL A 234 10.45 -10.60 22.94
C VAL A 234 11.49 -11.69 22.74
N SER A 235 11.81 -12.01 21.50
CA SER A 235 12.93 -12.93 21.20
C SER A 235 14.25 -12.35 21.71
N PRO A 236 15.14 -13.18 22.30
CA PRO A 236 16.43 -12.71 22.78
C PRO A 236 17.24 -11.94 21.73
N ASN A 237 17.17 -12.38 20.46
CA ASN A 237 17.88 -11.76 19.33
C ASN A 237 17.30 -10.40 18.91
N LYS A 238 16.08 -10.05 19.34
CA LYS A 238 15.39 -8.79 19.02
C LYS A 238 15.43 -7.78 20.16
N LYS A 239 15.99 -8.16 21.29
CA LYS A 239 16.04 -7.31 22.48
C LYS A 239 16.87 -6.05 22.28
N ASP A 240 18.06 -6.18 21.72
CA ASP A 240 18.99 -5.03 21.58
C ASP A 240 18.44 -4.05 20.54
N GLU A 241 17.92 -4.55 19.42
CA GLU A 241 17.22 -3.76 18.39
C GLU A 241 16.02 -3.01 19.00
N LEU A 242 15.21 -3.67 19.85
CA LEU A 242 14.09 -3.04 20.53
C LEU A 242 14.54 -1.92 21.48
N MET A 243 15.62 -2.13 22.24
CA MET A 243 16.14 -1.09 23.15
C MET A 243 16.66 0.14 22.40
N GLU A 244 17.33 -0.06 21.27
CA GLU A 244 17.76 1.05 20.40
C GLU A 244 16.59 1.91 19.89
N GLN A 245 15.44 1.31 19.58
CA GLN A 245 14.27 2.08 19.15
C GLN A 245 13.75 3.01 20.25
N PHE A 246 13.75 2.55 21.51
CA PHE A 246 13.34 3.39 22.64
C PHE A 246 14.35 4.46 23.02
N GLU A 247 15.64 4.29 22.69
CA GLU A 247 16.68 5.30 22.91
C GLU A 247 16.65 6.38 21.83
N LYS A 248 16.34 6.05 20.57
CA LYS A 248 16.24 7.00 19.45
C LYS A 248 14.98 7.87 19.50
N GLY A 249 13.95 7.44 20.21
CA GLY A 249 12.67 8.16 20.38
C GLY A 249 12.68 9.21 21.51
N LYS A 250 13.84 9.45 22.12
CA LYS A 250 14.09 10.55 23.06
C LYS A 250 14.90 11.64 22.36
#